data_2ca4864d8731657295c96b1554101059
#
_entry.id   2ca4864d8731657295c96b1554101059
#
_cell.length_a   1.000
_cell.length_b   1.000
_cell.length_c   1.000
_cell.angle_alpha   90.00
_cell.angle_beta   90.00
_cell.angle_gamma   90.00
#
_symmetry.space_group_name_H-M   'P 1'
#
loop_
_entity.id
_entity.type
_entity.pdbx_description
1 polymer ?
#
loop_
_entity_poly.entity_id
_entity_poly.type
_entity_poly.pdbx_seq_one_letter_code
_entity_poly.pdbx_strand_id
1 'polypeptide(L)'
;MKKHILALVPGGIGDQILFFPALKSLNTAYPDAQLTVIVEPRARAAYRVSKLFHDRTLSVVPFDFKDRNGPADWGNLLGIIRDRECDAILSLGRRWGVGLLLWLTGIPQRVGYAANGKMFLTDAVPLNMDQYAAYMYHDLVKGLGINVPSPDPEIELLKEDLDWAEEQKQALGIGDAGYVLVHGGSSKMAVLKGFDKIYPVEKWARVLGEIQQRQPDMPIVVAQGPDDAEFVAGLKQAVPNLKTIIPSDLGKLAATMANANLTICSDSAPMHLSIALKTYTFALFGPTDPAKLMPKSDRFVGIKSPTGKIADIEPRAILDAIFS
;
A
#
# COMPACT_ATOMS: atom_id res chain seq x y z
N MET A 1 -21.90 24.84 9.19
CA MET A 1 -20.72 24.89 8.30
C MET A 1 -20.32 23.45 7.93
N LYS A 2 -19.80 23.25 6.74
CA LYS A 2 -19.31 21.94 6.29
C LYS A 2 -18.03 21.61 7.06
N LYS A 3 -17.98 20.46 7.77
CA LYS A 3 -16.81 20.05 8.54
C LYS A 3 -15.61 19.79 7.63
N HIS A 4 -14.43 20.30 8.00
CA HIS A 4 -13.20 20.01 7.27
C HIS A 4 -12.26 19.16 8.14
N ILE A 5 -11.94 17.95 7.68
CA ILE A 5 -11.09 16.99 8.40
C ILE A 5 -9.81 16.76 7.59
N LEU A 6 -8.67 16.94 8.25
CA LEU A 6 -7.35 16.74 7.66
C LEU A 6 -6.66 15.52 8.28
N ALA A 7 -5.99 14.70 7.47
CA ALA A 7 -5.15 13.62 7.95
C ALA A 7 -3.70 13.79 7.48
N LEU A 8 -2.74 13.63 8.40
CA LEU A 8 -1.31 13.51 8.09
C LEU A 8 -0.96 12.04 7.97
N VAL A 9 -0.68 11.60 6.74
CA VAL A 9 -0.39 10.19 6.42
C VAL A 9 0.99 10.09 5.78
N PRO A 10 2.07 10.27 6.57
CA PRO A 10 3.43 10.07 6.07
C PRO A 10 3.64 8.59 5.76
N GLY A 11 4.39 8.31 4.72
CA GLY A 11 4.69 6.93 4.33
C GLY A 11 4.53 6.69 2.84
N GLY A 12 4.66 5.44 2.41
CA GLY A 12 4.60 5.05 1.01
C GLY A 12 3.18 4.81 0.49
N ILE A 13 3.09 4.31 -0.73
CA ILE A 13 1.82 3.92 -1.38
C ILE A 13 1.05 2.91 -0.51
N GLY A 14 1.74 1.91 0.06
CA GLY A 14 1.13 0.90 0.93
C GLY A 14 0.44 1.52 2.15
N ASP A 15 1.09 2.51 2.81
CA ASP A 15 0.49 3.19 3.97
C ASP A 15 -0.80 3.93 3.62
N GLN A 16 -0.88 4.49 2.40
CA GLN A 16 -2.10 5.15 1.95
C GLN A 16 -3.24 4.15 1.76
N ILE A 17 -2.97 3.01 1.11
CA ILE A 17 -3.97 1.93 0.92
C ILE A 17 -4.46 1.41 2.28
N LEU A 18 -3.53 1.22 3.23
CA LEU A 18 -3.86 0.83 4.61
C LEU A 18 -4.69 1.89 5.36
N PHE A 19 -4.64 3.15 4.94
CA PHE A 19 -5.43 4.24 5.53
C PHE A 19 -6.82 4.41 4.87
N PHE A 20 -7.09 3.83 3.71
CA PHE A 20 -8.39 3.93 3.03
C PHE A 20 -9.59 3.51 3.89
N PRO A 21 -9.52 2.46 4.74
CA PRO A 21 -10.59 2.14 5.69
C PRO A 21 -10.97 3.31 6.60
N ALA A 22 -9.98 4.06 7.10
CA ALA A 22 -10.22 5.24 7.93
C ALA A 22 -10.94 6.35 7.14
N LEU A 23 -10.49 6.62 5.90
CA LEU A 23 -11.13 7.59 5.02
C LEU A 23 -12.58 7.19 4.68
N LYS A 24 -12.83 5.91 4.43
CA LYS A 24 -14.19 5.38 4.17
C LYS A 24 -15.11 5.62 5.38
N SER A 25 -14.64 5.31 6.58
CA SER A 25 -15.40 5.53 7.81
C SER A 25 -15.63 7.01 8.11
N LEU A 26 -14.64 7.87 7.85
CA LEU A 26 -14.79 9.33 7.95
C LEU A 26 -15.86 9.86 6.98
N ASN A 27 -15.81 9.44 5.72
CA ASN A 27 -16.79 9.86 4.72
C ASN A 27 -18.21 9.35 5.04
N THR A 28 -18.32 8.14 5.57
CA THR A 28 -19.62 7.58 5.98
C THR A 28 -20.22 8.32 7.16
N ALA A 29 -19.39 8.64 8.17
CA ALA A 29 -19.85 9.34 9.39
C ALA A 29 -20.10 10.83 9.15
N TYR A 30 -19.37 11.44 8.22
CA TYR A 30 -19.46 12.86 7.88
C TYR A 30 -19.59 13.04 6.37
N PRO A 31 -20.74 12.70 5.74
CA PRO A 31 -20.89 12.66 4.28
C PRO A 31 -20.74 14.04 3.62
N ASP A 32 -21.03 15.12 4.35
CA ASP A 32 -20.86 16.50 3.88
C ASP A 32 -19.48 17.08 4.20
N ALA A 33 -18.60 16.36 4.88
CA ALA A 33 -17.28 16.86 5.25
C ALA A 33 -16.37 16.98 4.02
N GLN A 34 -15.50 17.98 4.04
CA GLN A 34 -14.33 18.02 3.17
C GLN A 34 -13.22 17.22 3.81
N LEU A 35 -12.69 16.24 3.10
CA LEU A 35 -11.54 15.46 3.55
C LEU A 35 -10.28 15.95 2.85
N THR A 36 -9.20 16.10 3.61
CA THR A 36 -7.87 16.41 3.07
C THR A 36 -6.85 15.45 3.65
N VAL A 37 -5.97 14.91 2.80
CA VAL A 37 -4.80 14.15 3.26
C VAL A 37 -3.52 14.82 2.82
N ILE A 38 -2.53 14.89 3.73
CA ILE A 38 -1.18 15.34 3.41
C ILE A 38 -0.28 14.11 3.38
N VAL A 39 0.40 13.88 2.26
CA VAL A 39 1.09 12.64 1.93
C VAL A 39 2.47 12.88 1.34
N GLU A 40 3.35 11.90 1.39
CA GLU A 40 4.60 11.92 0.61
C GLU A 40 4.31 12.09 -0.88
N PRO A 41 5.11 12.86 -1.64
CA PRO A 41 4.84 13.15 -3.05
C PRO A 41 4.61 11.89 -3.90
N ARG A 42 5.44 10.84 -3.72
CA ARG A 42 5.30 9.56 -4.44
C ARG A 42 4.07 8.77 -4.01
N ALA A 43 3.64 8.93 -2.76
CA ALA A 43 2.50 8.21 -2.20
C ALA A 43 1.16 8.73 -2.74
N ARG A 44 1.14 9.95 -3.32
CA ARG A 44 -0.05 10.50 -4.01
C ARG A 44 -0.60 9.55 -5.08
N ALA A 45 0.27 8.74 -5.69
CA ALA A 45 -0.14 7.75 -6.70
C ALA A 45 -1.19 6.75 -6.18
N ALA A 46 -1.21 6.45 -4.87
CA ALA A 46 -2.21 5.55 -4.27
C ALA A 46 -3.64 6.03 -4.49
N TYR A 47 -3.86 7.33 -4.55
CA TYR A 47 -5.21 7.90 -4.67
C TYR A 47 -5.79 7.77 -6.08
N ARG A 48 -4.98 7.35 -7.07
CA ARG A 48 -5.47 6.97 -8.41
C ARG A 48 -6.49 5.82 -8.36
N VAL A 49 -6.45 5.00 -7.31
CA VAL A 49 -7.37 3.88 -7.08
C VAL A 49 -8.34 4.12 -5.91
N SER A 50 -8.54 5.37 -5.51
CA SER A 50 -9.43 5.75 -4.42
C SER A 50 -10.74 6.33 -4.96
N LYS A 51 -11.87 5.69 -4.64
CA LYS A 51 -13.19 6.19 -4.97
C LYS A 51 -13.44 7.62 -4.48
N LEU A 52 -13.07 7.92 -3.23
CA LEU A 52 -13.26 9.26 -2.64
C LEU A 52 -12.50 10.36 -3.40
N PHE A 53 -11.37 10.00 -4.01
CA PHE A 53 -10.62 10.93 -4.85
C PHE A 53 -11.31 11.16 -6.20
N HIS A 54 -11.85 10.12 -6.82
CA HIS A 54 -12.61 10.24 -8.07
C HIS A 54 -13.91 11.03 -7.87
N ASP A 55 -14.61 10.81 -6.77
CA ASP A 55 -15.82 11.55 -6.40
C ASP A 55 -15.53 13.01 -5.97
N ARG A 56 -14.26 13.44 -5.96
CA ARG A 56 -13.79 14.77 -5.53
C ARG A 56 -14.18 15.16 -4.10
N THR A 57 -14.45 14.19 -3.25
CA THR A 57 -14.72 14.39 -1.82
C THR A 57 -13.42 14.45 -1.00
N LEU A 58 -12.31 14.02 -1.59
CA LEU A 58 -11.00 13.97 -0.98
C LEU A 58 -9.99 14.85 -1.73
N SER A 59 -9.32 15.75 -1.00
CA SER A 59 -8.17 16.52 -1.49
C SER A 59 -6.87 15.87 -1.06
N VAL A 60 -5.92 15.71 -1.99
CA VAL A 60 -4.60 15.10 -1.72
C VAL A 60 -3.50 16.12 -1.92
N VAL A 61 -2.77 16.43 -0.85
CA VAL A 61 -1.73 17.44 -0.81
C VAL A 61 -0.37 16.77 -0.62
N PRO A 62 0.55 16.89 -1.58
CA PRO A 62 1.90 16.35 -1.41
C PRO A 62 2.73 17.23 -0.47
N PHE A 63 3.44 16.59 0.46
CA PHE A 63 4.48 17.21 1.28
C PHE A 63 5.61 16.21 1.50
N ASP A 64 6.84 16.65 1.32
CA ASP A 64 8.02 15.82 1.49
C ASP A 64 8.43 15.77 2.97
N PHE A 65 7.97 14.74 3.68
CA PHE A 65 8.32 14.53 5.09
C PHE A 65 9.73 13.97 5.29
N LYS A 66 10.37 13.47 4.24
CA LYS A 66 11.67 12.79 4.33
C LYS A 66 12.83 13.74 4.19
N ASP A 67 12.78 14.54 3.13
CA ASP A 67 13.90 15.39 2.73
C ASP A 67 13.72 16.83 3.26
N ARG A 68 12.50 17.16 3.74
CA ARG A 68 12.14 18.45 4.34
C ARG A 68 11.84 18.30 5.83
N ASN A 69 12.90 18.27 6.65
CA ASN A 69 12.81 18.06 8.09
C ASN A 69 13.42 19.20 8.92
N GLY A 70 13.79 20.32 8.29
CA GLY A 70 14.30 21.50 8.98
C GLY A 70 13.19 22.35 9.61
N PRO A 71 13.52 23.28 10.50
CA PRO A 71 12.54 24.19 11.13
C PRO A 71 11.72 24.99 10.12
N ALA A 72 12.32 25.42 9.00
CA ALA A 72 11.62 26.14 7.93
C ALA A 72 10.60 25.24 7.23
N ASP A 73 10.93 23.98 7.00
CA ASP A 73 10.03 23.00 6.37
C ASP A 73 8.82 22.69 7.26
N TRP A 74 9.05 22.57 8.57
CA TRP A 74 7.98 22.42 9.56
C TRP A 74 7.10 23.67 9.64
N GLY A 75 7.68 24.87 9.54
CA GLY A 75 6.94 26.12 9.42
C GLY A 75 6.08 26.17 8.17
N ASN A 76 6.61 25.71 7.03
CA ASN A 76 5.86 25.60 5.78
C ASN A 76 4.70 24.60 5.91
N LEU A 77 4.94 23.41 6.47
CA LEU A 77 3.87 22.43 6.72
C LEU A 77 2.77 23.00 7.62
N LEU A 78 3.16 23.72 8.67
CA LEU A 78 2.23 24.41 9.57
C LEU A 78 1.37 25.43 8.83
N GLY A 79 1.98 26.26 7.95
CA GLY A 79 1.27 27.18 7.07
C GLY A 79 0.27 26.45 6.16
N ILE A 80 0.74 25.40 5.47
CA ILE A 80 -0.11 24.57 4.60
C ILE A 80 -1.33 24.01 5.35
N ILE A 81 -1.19 23.62 6.60
CA ILE A 81 -2.29 23.08 7.41
C ILE A 81 -3.25 24.20 7.83
N ARG A 82 -2.71 25.32 8.33
CA ARG A 82 -3.52 26.47 8.81
C ARG A 82 -4.38 27.11 7.72
N ASP A 83 -3.83 27.24 6.51
CA ASP A 83 -4.53 27.83 5.35
C ASP A 83 -5.79 27.03 4.95
N ARG A 84 -5.98 25.83 5.50
CA ARG A 84 -7.14 24.98 5.21
C ARG A 84 -8.28 25.13 6.21
N GLU A 85 -8.08 25.86 7.29
CA GLU A 85 -9.11 26.15 8.29
C GLU A 85 -9.90 24.90 8.71
N CYS A 86 -9.17 23.84 9.08
CA CYS A 86 -9.77 22.54 9.42
C CYS A 86 -10.37 22.53 10.82
N ASP A 87 -11.46 21.79 11.01
CA ASP A 87 -12.11 21.55 12.30
C ASP A 87 -11.43 20.43 13.09
N ALA A 88 -10.85 19.45 12.37
CA ALA A 88 -10.18 18.31 12.98
C ALA A 88 -8.94 17.90 12.18
N ILE A 89 -7.93 17.39 12.89
CA ILE A 89 -6.73 16.83 12.30
C ILE A 89 -6.38 15.50 12.95
N LEU A 90 -6.09 14.48 12.09
CA LEU A 90 -5.61 13.16 12.52
C LEU A 90 -4.14 12.98 12.07
N SER A 91 -3.36 12.22 12.85
CA SER A 91 -1.99 11.89 12.43
C SER A 91 -1.60 10.48 12.82
N LEU A 92 -0.94 9.77 11.88
CA LEU A 92 -0.28 8.50 12.12
C LEU A 92 1.06 8.66 12.88
N GLY A 93 1.53 9.89 13.05
CA GLY A 93 2.80 10.18 13.69
C GLY A 93 2.78 9.88 15.19
N ARG A 94 3.85 9.24 15.69
CA ARG A 94 3.97 8.81 17.10
C ARG A 94 5.01 9.60 17.90
N ARG A 95 5.81 10.44 17.22
CA ARG A 95 6.85 11.25 17.87
C ARG A 95 6.25 12.47 18.54
N TRP A 96 6.85 12.92 19.65
CA TRP A 96 6.40 14.10 20.38
C TRP A 96 6.31 15.35 19.51
N GLY A 97 7.27 15.55 18.58
CA GLY A 97 7.28 16.69 17.67
C GLY A 97 6.05 16.74 16.74
N VAL A 98 5.48 15.58 16.37
CA VAL A 98 4.22 15.54 15.61
C VAL A 98 3.08 16.07 16.46
N GLY A 99 2.96 15.62 17.73
CA GLY A 99 1.98 16.16 18.65
C GLY A 99 2.10 17.68 18.81
N LEU A 100 3.33 18.19 18.99
CA LEU A 100 3.60 19.64 19.07
C LEU A 100 3.17 20.35 17.77
N LEU A 101 3.48 19.81 16.59
CA LEU A 101 3.01 20.35 15.32
C LEU A 101 1.48 20.46 15.31
N LEU A 102 0.78 19.40 15.67
CA LEU A 102 -0.69 19.39 15.72
C LEU A 102 -1.22 20.49 16.67
N TRP A 103 -0.60 20.67 17.83
CA TRP A 103 -0.96 21.73 18.77
C TRP A 103 -0.73 23.12 18.19
N LEU A 104 0.40 23.33 17.52
CA LEU A 104 0.73 24.61 16.89
C LEU A 104 -0.22 24.97 15.73
N THR A 105 -0.93 24.00 15.12
CA THR A 105 -1.90 24.32 14.07
C THR A 105 -3.05 25.19 14.58
N GLY A 106 -3.38 25.13 15.88
CA GLY A 106 -4.56 25.77 16.45
C GLY A 106 -5.87 25.06 16.15
N ILE A 107 -5.84 23.94 15.43
CA ILE A 107 -7.05 23.15 15.10
C ILE A 107 -7.68 22.64 16.40
N PRO A 108 -9.02 22.82 16.61
CA PRO A 108 -9.68 22.51 17.87
C PRO A 108 -9.64 21.02 18.21
N GLN A 109 -9.84 20.11 17.25
CA GLN A 109 -9.82 18.67 17.48
C GLN A 109 -8.56 18.04 16.86
N ARG A 110 -7.69 17.52 17.72
CA ARG A 110 -6.39 16.95 17.36
C ARG A 110 -6.29 15.51 17.81
N VAL A 111 -6.35 14.60 16.84
CA VAL A 111 -6.37 13.15 17.07
C VAL A 111 -5.02 12.54 16.71
N GLY A 112 -4.54 11.67 17.58
CA GLY A 112 -3.32 10.90 17.37
C GLY A 112 -3.22 9.73 18.34
N TYR A 113 -2.17 8.95 18.25
CA TYR A 113 -1.95 7.86 19.18
C TYR A 113 -1.49 8.35 20.55
N ALA A 114 -1.93 7.63 21.59
CA ALA A 114 -1.48 7.82 22.97
C ALA A 114 -0.01 7.36 23.14
N ALA A 115 0.87 8.12 22.51
CA ALA A 115 2.33 7.93 22.50
C ALA A 115 3.04 9.16 23.08
N ASN A 116 4.32 9.36 22.78
CA ASN A 116 5.14 10.41 23.38
C ASN A 116 4.61 11.85 23.22
N GLY A 117 3.78 12.11 22.22
CA GLY A 117 3.17 13.43 21.95
C GLY A 117 1.76 13.62 22.49
N LYS A 118 1.22 12.68 23.28
CA LYS A 118 -0.20 12.67 23.71
C LYS A 118 -0.66 13.95 24.41
N MET A 119 0.24 14.64 25.14
CA MET A 119 -0.08 15.87 25.89
C MET A 119 -0.52 17.04 25.00
N PHE A 120 -0.22 17.00 23.70
CA PHE A 120 -0.59 18.02 22.71
C PHE A 120 -1.89 17.69 21.95
N LEU A 121 -2.45 16.51 22.18
CA LEU A 121 -3.65 16.03 21.51
C LEU A 121 -4.90 16.38 22.37
N THR A 122 -6.03 16.56 21.71
CA THR A 122 -7.33 16.61 22.40
C THR A 122 -7.87 15.20 22.62
N ASP A 123 -7.62 14.31 21.66
CA ASP A 123 -8.14 12.94 21.65
C ASP A 123 -6.99 11.96 21.35
N ALA A 124 -6.47 11.34 22.39
CA ALA A 124 -5.38 10.38 22.28
C ALA A 124 -5.94 8.95 22.21
N VAL A 125 -5.77 8.29 21.09
CA VAL A 125 -6.26 6.93 20.83
C VAL A 125 -5.20 5.91 21.29
N PRO A 126 -5.57 4.82 21.99
CA PRO A 126 -4.65 3.76 22.33
C PRO A 126 -3.94 3.20 21.10
N LEU A 127 -2.61 3.02 21.19
CA LEU A 127 -1.83 2.43 20.11
C LEU A 127 -1.72 0.91 20.31
N ASN A 128 -2.42 0.15 19.49
CA ASN A 128 -2.26 -1.30 19.41
C ASN A 128 -1.39 -1.67 18.20
N MET A 129 -0.16 -2.10 18.45
CA MET A 129 0.79 -2.53 17.41
C MET A 129 0.71 -4.03 17.08
N ASP A 130 -0.13 -4.79 17.79
CA ASP A 130 -0.24 -6.24 17.62
C ASP A 130 -1.47 -6.63 16.79
N GLN A 131 -1.81 -5.77 15.84
CA GLN A 131 -2.90 -5.97 14.90
C GLN A 131 -2.47 -5.59 13.47
N TYR A 132 -3.32 -5.92 12.50
CA TYR A 132 -3.13 -5.50 11.11
C TYR A 132 -3.07 -3.97 11.00
N ALA A 133 -2.12 -3.46 10.24
CA ALA A 133 -1.84 -2.01 10.18
C ALA A 133 -3.04 -1.18 9.70
N ALA A 134 -3.88 -1.71 8.82
CA ALA A 134 -5.10 -1.01 8.41
C ALA A 134 -6.06 -0.80 9.60
N TYR A 135 -6.19 -1.78 10.47
CA TYR A 135 -7.01 -1.65 11.67
C TYR A 135 -6.40 -0.66 12.67
N MET A 136 -5.07 -0.71 12.83
CA MET A 136 -4.36 0.26 13.66
C MET A 136 -4.56 1.70 13.14
N TYR A 137 -4.48 1.92 11.83
CA TYR A 137 -4.70 3.24 11.24
C TYR A 137 -6.15 3.68 11.36
N HIS A 138 -7.08 2.75 11.19
CA HIS A 138 -8.51 3.00 11.37
C HIS A 138 -8.87 3.37 12.81
N ASP A 139 -8.18 2.83 13.83
CA ASP A 139 -8.45 3.16 15.22
C ASP A 139 -8.45 4.67 15.49
N LEU A 140 -7.72 5.47 14.71
CA LEU A 140 -7.70 6.93 14.87
C LEU A 140 -9.07 7.58 14.70
N VAL A 141 -10.01 7.00 13.94
CA VAL A 141 -11.34 7.59 13.78
C VAL A 141 -12.15 7.57 15.09
N LYS A 142 -11.77 6.73 16.05
CA LYS A 142 -12.36 6.68 17.39
C LYS A 142 -12.18 8.02 18.14
N GLY A 143 -11.07 8.72 17.89
CA GLY A 143 -10.85 10.07 18.42
C GLY A 143 -11.81 11.13 17.88
N LEU A 144 -12.54 10.83 16.81
CA LEU A 144 -13.63 11.66 16.28
C LEU A 144 -15.02 11.12 16.67
N GLY A 145 -15.10 10.17 17.61
CA GLY A 145 -16.34 9.56 18.05
C GLY A 145 -16.90 8.46 17.14
N ILE A 146 -16.13 8.00 16.14
CA ILE A 146 -16.57 6.95 15.23
C ILE A 146 -16.16 5.58 15.81
N ASN A 147 -17.13 4.85 16.36
CA ASN A 147 -16.91 3.55 17.01
C ASN A 147 -17.50 2.41 16.17
N VAL A 148 -16.93 2.21 14.98
CA VAL A 148 -17.32 1.12 14.08
C VAL A 148 -16.12 0.19 13.85
N PRO A 149 -16.35 -1.09 13.52
CA PRO A 149 -15.29 -1.99 13.07
C PRO A 149 -14.60 -1.42 11.83
N SER A 150 -13.28 -1.67 11.71
CA SER A 150 -12.56 -1.28 10.49
C SER A 150 -13.11 -2.05 9.30
N PRO A 151 -13.54 -1.38 8.22
CA PRO A 151 -13.77 -2.07 6.96
C PRO A 151 -12.44 -2.60 6.40
N ASP A 152 -12.51 -3.54 5.49
CA ASP A 152 -11.34 -3.96 4.72
C ASP A 152 -10.86 -2.84 3.80
N PRO A 153 -9.56 -2.78 3.49
CA PRO A 153 -9.06 -1.93 2.40
C PRO A 153 -9.75 -2.28 1.09
N GLU A 154 -10.27 -1.27 0.41
CA GLU A 154 -10.92 -1.41 -0.89
C GLU A 154 -10.38 -0.35 -1.85
N ILE A 155 -10.26 -0.70 -3.12
CA ILE A 155 -9.87 0.20 -4.19
C ILE A 155 -10.90 0.17 -5.32
N GLU A 156 -10.93 1.24 -6.10
CA GLU A 156 -11.78 1.37 -7.27
C GLU A 156 -10.92 1.27 -8.54
N LEU A 157 -11.38 0.46 -9.48
CA LEU A 157 -10.78 0.35 -10.79
C LEU A 157 -11.60 1.14 -11.80
N LEU A 158 -10.95 2.04 -12.53
CA LEU A 158 -11.59 2.76 -13.60
C LEU A 158 -11.72 1.86 -14.83
N LYS A 159 -12.80 2.10 -15.60
CA LYS A 159 -13.05 1.33 -16.83
C LYS A 159 -11.87 1.40 -17.80
N GLU A 160 -11.26 2.56 -17.95
CA GLU A 160 -10.09 2.76 -18.82
C GLU A 160 -8.88 1.90 -18.42
N ASP A 161 -8.68 1.66 -17.13
CA ASP A 161 -7.59 0.82 -16.63
C ASP A 161 -7.89 -0.66 -16.87
N LEU A 162 -9.16 -1.06 -16.71
CA LEU A 162 -9.61 -2.43 -17.01
C LEU A 162 -9.53 -2.73 -18.51
N ASP A 163 -9.99 -1.81 -19.35
CA ASP A 163 -9.92 -1.93 -20.81
C ASP A 163 -8.46 -2.07 -21.26
N TRP A 164 -7.56 -1.23 -20.73
CA TRP A 164 -6.13 -1.32 -20.99
C TRP A 164 -5.54 -2.66 -20.56
N ALA A 165 -5.87 -3.16 -19.38
CA ALA A 165 -5.35 -4.43 -18.89
C ALA A 165 -5.81 -5.61 -19.76
N GLU A 166 -7.06 -5.57 -20.24
CA GLU A 166 -7.58 -6.58 -21.16
C GLU A 166 -6.88 -6.53 -22.54
N GLU A 167 -6.65 -5.32 -23.09
CA GLU A 167 -5.86 -5.16 -24.32
C GLU A 167 -4.45 -5.74 -24.19
N GLN A 168 -3.78 -5.49 -23.05
CA GLN A 168 -2.45 -6.07 -22.79
C GLN A 168 -2.50 -7.59 -22.69
N LYS A 169 -3.51 -8.15 -22.03
CA LYS A 169 -3.72 -9.58 -21.90
C LYS A 169 -3.88 -10.23 -23.28
N GLN A 170 -4.70 -9.63 -24.14
CA GLN A 170 -4.89 -10.10 -25.52
C GLN A 170 -3.61 -10.00 -26.34
N ALA A 171 -2.88 -8.88 -26.26
CA ALA A 171 -1.61 -8.68 -26.96
C ALA A 171 -0.53 -9.69 -26.54
N LEU A 172 -0.58 -10.16 -25.29
CA LEU A 172 0.30 -11.22 -24.78
C LEU A 172 -0.17 -12.64 -25.16
N GLY A 173 -1.32 -12.78 -25.86
CA GLY A 173 -1.89 -14.09 -26.20
C GLY A 173 -2.31 -14.88 -24.98
N ILE A 174 -2.82 -14.20 -23.95
CA ILE A 174 -3.38 -14.81 -22.76
C ILE A 174 -4.88 -14.95 -22.97
N GLY A 175 -5.38 -16.18 -22.99
CA GLY A 175 -6.79 -16.46 -23.15
C GLY A 175 -7.58 -16.25 -21.85
N ASP A 176 -8.79 -16.80 -21.78
CA ASP A 176 -9.70 -16.67 -20.64
C ASP A 176 -9.25 -17.42 -19.38
N ALA A 177 -8.23 -18.27 -19.49
CA ALA A 177 -7.71 -19.09 -18.37
C ALA A 177 -7.08 -18.27 -17.24
N GLY A 178 -6.81 -16.98 -17.45
CA GLY A 178 -6.13 -16.12 -16.49
C GLY A 178 -4.61 -16.35 -16.49
N TYR A 179 -3.92 -15.88 -15.42
CA TYR A 179 -2.46 -15.96 -15.31
C TYR A 179 -1.99 -15.83 -13.86
N VAL A 180 -0.76 -16.26 -13.61
CA VAL A 180 0.00 -15.92 -12.41
C VAL A 180 0.71 -14.59 -12.62
N LEU A 181 0.44 -13.60 -11.79
CA LEU A 181 1.13 -12.33 -11.81
C LEU A 181 2.30 -12.33 -10.82
N VAL A 182 3.46 -11.91 -11.27
CA VAL A 182 4.66 -11.77 -10.44
C VAL A 182 5.07 -10.31 -10.37
N HIS A 183 5.30 -9.82 -9.15
CA HIS A 183 5.91 -8.51 -8.91
C HIS A 183 7.04 -8.70 -7.88
N GLY A 184 8.25 -8.93 -8.37
CA GLY A 184 9.43 -9.22 -7.53
C GLY A 184 10.35 -8.02 -7.29
N GLY A 185 10.07 -6.89 -7.92
CA GLY A 185 10.87 -5.68 -7.79
C GLY A 185 10.70 -4.95 -6.46
N SER A 186 11.60 -4.04 -6.20
CA SER A 186 11.55 -3.13 -5.05
C SER A 186 12.01 -1.75 -5.47
N SER A 187 11.42 -0.70 -4.89
CA SER A 187 11.87 0.66 -5.20
C SER A 187 13.34 0.84 -4.82
N LYS A 188 14.10 1.53 -5.67
CA LYS A 188 15.50 1.92 -5.38
C LYS A 188 15.66 2.57 -4.01
N MET A 189 14.64 3.31 -3.58
CA MET A 189 14.62 3.95 -2.25
C MET A 189 14.58 2.92 -1.10
N ALA A 190 13.90 1.78 -1.26
CA ALA A 190 13.90 0.73 -0.25
C ALA A 190 15.29 0.10 -0.13
N VAL A 191 15.94 -0.17 -1.26
CA VAL A 191 17.31 -0.71 -1.31
C VAL A 191 18.30 0.26 -0.68
N LEU A 192 18.24 1.56 -1.01
CA LEU A 192 19.10 2.60 -0.43
C LEU A 192 18.94 2.74 1.11
N LYS A 193 17.78 2.37 1.65
CA LYS A 193 17.52 2.35 3.09
C LYS A 193 17.93 1.04 3.78
N GLY A 194 18.58 0.13 3.07
CA GLY A 194 18.98 -1.18 3.60
C GLY A 194 17.82 -2.16 3.78
N PHE A 195 16.64 -1.86 3.24
CA PHE A 195 15.52 -2.81 3.17
C PHE A 195 15.70 -3.67 1.92
N ASP A 196 16.45 -4.75 2.06
CA ASP A 196 16.55 -5.75 1.00
C ASP A 196 15.22 -6.51 0.92
N LYS A 197 14.40 -6.12 -0.07
CA LYS A 197 13.10 -6.73 -0.39
C LYS A 197 13.12 -7.39 -1.76
N ILE A 198 14.28 -7.54 -2.36
CA ILE A 198 14.44 -8.18 -3.67
C ILE A 198 14.80 -9.65 -3.44
N TYR A 199 13.90 -10.53 -3.85
CA TYR A 199 14.17 -11.95 -3.85
C TYR A 199 15.08 -12.31 -5.05
N PRO A 200 16.13 -13.15 -4.87
CA PRO A 200 17.12 -13.42 -5.91
C PRO A 200 16.52 -13.99 -7.20
N VAL A 201 17.02 -13.51 -8.35
CA VAL A 201 16.55 -13.94 -9.69
C VAL A 201 16.64 -15.46 -9.87
N GLU A 202 17.73 -16.07 -9.40
CA GLU A 202 17.95 -17.51 -9.51
C GLU A 202 16.93 -18.32 -8.70
N LYS A 203 16.52 -17.79 -7.55
CA LYS A 203 15.48 -18.41 -6.72
C LYS A 203 14.09 -18.20 -7.34
N TRP A 204 13.83 -17.01 -7.91
CA TRP A 204 12.62 -16.76 -8.70
C TRP A 204 12.54 -17.73 -9.89
N ALA A 205 13.63 -17.91 -10.64
CA ALA A 205 13.66 -18.80 -11.78
C ALA A 205 13.28 -20.24 -11.42
N ARG A 206 13.72 -20.73 -10.26
CA ARG A 206 13.33 -22.05 -9.74
C ARG A 206 11.84 -22.11 -9.41
N VAL A 207 11.30 -21.10 -8.72
CA VAL A 207 9.87 -21.04 -8.38
C VAL A 207 9.01 -21.01 -9.66
N LEU A 208 9.32 -20.12 -10.59
CA LEU A 208 8.54 -19.93 -11.80
C LEU A 208 8.65 -21.13 -12.74
N GLY A 209 9.85 -21.73 -12.85
CA GLY A 209 10.06 -22.96 -13.63
C GLY A 209 9.22 -24.13 -13.11
N GLU A 210 9.15 -24.30 -11.80
CA GLU A 210 8.34 -25.37 -11.20
C GLU A 210 6.82 -25.09 -11.37
N ILE A 211 6.40 -23.82 -11.26
CA ILE A 211 4.99 -23.45 -11.54
C ILE A 211 4.65 -23.79 -13.00
N GLN A 212 5.51 -23.44 -13.97
CA GLN A 212 5.30 -23.78 -15.37
C GLN A 212 5.22 -25.29 -15.64
N GLN A 213 6.02 -26.09 -14.94
CA GLN A 213 5.99 -27.54 -15.07
C GLN A 213 4.68 -28.14 -14.53
N ARG A 214 4.20 -27.65 -13.40
CA ARG A 214 2.98 -28.16 -12.76
C ARG A 214 1.69 -27.59 -13.37
N GLN A 215 1.76 -26.40 -13.95
CA GLN A 215 0.63 -25.67 -14.52
C GLN A 215 1.01 -25.14 -15.92
N PRO A 216 1.25 -26.01 -16.92
CA PRO A 216 1.78 -25.60 -18.24
C PRO A 216 0.82 -24.67 -18.99
N ASP A 217 -0.48 -24.78 -18.73
CA ASP A 217 -1.52 -23.96 -19.36
C ASP A 217 -1.74 -22.61 -18.66
N MET A 218 -1.07 -22.37 -17.53
CA MET A 218 -1.18 -21.13 -16.76
C MET A 218 -0.03 -20.17 -17.10
N PRO A 219 -0.26 -19.11 -17.90
CA PRO A 219 0.78 -18.15 -18.24
C PRO A 219 1.33 -17.44 -16.99
N ILE A 220 2.65 -17.17 -17.00
CA ILE A 220 3.27 -16.34 -15.98
C ILE A 220 3.55 -14.95 -16.59
N VAL A 221 3.05 -13.93 -15.93
CA VAL A 221 3.21 -12.52 -16.32
C VAL A 221 3.98 -11.79 -15.24
N VAL A 222 5.05 -11.09 -15.62
CA VAL A 222 5.80 -10.22 -14.69
C VAL A 222 5.36 -8.79 -14.90
N ALA A 223 4.87 -8.14 -13.86
CA ALA A 223 4.62 -6.72 -13.86
C ALA A 223 5.95 -5.97 -13.59
N GLN A 224 6.36 -5.12 -14.54
CA GLN A 224 7.55 -4.30 -14.44
C GLN A 224 7.18 -2.90 -13.97
N GLY A 225 7.64 -2.52 -12.80
CA GLY A 225 7.58 -1.15 -12.30
C GLY A 225 8.71 -0.28 -12.88
N PRO A 226 8.72 1.03 -12.56
CA PRO A 226 9.71 1.98 -13.08
C PRO A 226 11.16 1.65 -12.69
N ASP A 227 11.35 1.02 -11.54
CA ASP A 227 12.67 0.70 -10.99
C ASP A 227 13.11 -0.77 -11.25
N ASP A 228 12.28 -1.58 -11.95
CA ASP A 228 12.41 -3.05 -12.01
C ASP A 228 13.01 -3.59 -13.31
N ALA A 229 13.43 -2.73 -14.24
CA ALA A 229 13.86 -3.14 -15.58
C ALA A 229 15.01 -4.17 -15.57
N GLU A 230 16.01 -3.98 -14.72
CA GLU A 230 17.15 -4.88 -14.57
C GLU A 230 16.74 -6.24 -14.01
N PHE A 231 15.91 -6.23 -12.97
CA PHE A 231 15.35 -7.44 -12.38
C PHE A 231 14.53 -8.24 -13.40
N VAL A 232 13.65 -7.59 -14.15
CA VAL A 232 12.81 -8.25 -15.17
C VAL A 232 13.67 -8.78 -16.32
N ALA A 233 14.72 -8.06 -16.74
CA ALA A 233 15.65 -8.55 -17.74
C ALA A 233 16.37 -9.83 -17.29
N GLY A 234 16.83 -9.88 -16.04
CA GLY A 234 17.42 -11.07 -15.44
C GLY A 234 16.45 -12.26 -15.39
N LEU A 235 15.20 -12.02 -15.01
CA LEU A 235 14.18 -13.06 -15.01
C LEU A 235 13.89 -13.61 -16.42
N LYS A 236 13.81 -12.76 -17.43
CA LYS A 236 13.60 -13.18 -18.83
C LYS A 236 14.72 -14.04 -19.37
N GLN A 237 15.96 -13.79 -18.94
CA GLN A 237 17.09 -14.63 -19.29
C GLN A 237 17.04 -16.01 -18.63
N ALA A 238 16.56 -16.06 -17.39
CA ALA A 238 16.54 -17.28 -16.59
C ALA A 238 15.28 -18.15 -16.84
N VAL A 239 14.16 -17.55 -17.25
CA VAL A 239 12.87 -18.23 -17.48
C VAL A 239 12.41 -17.97 -18.91
N PRO A 240 12.51 -18.97 -19.83
CA PRO A 240 12.02 -18.83 -21.18
C PRO A 240 10.51 -18.57 -21.25
N ASN A 241 10.07 -17.82 -22.25
CA ASN A 241 8.65 -17.51 -22.54
C ASN A 241 7.94 -16.69 -21.46
N LEU A 242 8.67 -16.06 -20.55
CA LEU A 242 8.10 -15.18 -19.53
C LEU A 242 7.47 -13.95 -20.18
N LYS A 243 6.19 -13.74 -19.94
CA LYS A 243 5.44 -12.58 -20.42
C LYS A 243 5.69 -11.39 -19.50
N THR A 244 5.67 -10.18 -20.05
CA THR A 244 5.90 -8.95 -19.27
C THR A 244 4.85 -7.92 -19.62
N ILE A 245 4.33 -7.25 -18.58
CA ILE A 245 3.44 -6.10 -18.69
C ILE A 245 4.08 -4.91 -17.99
N ILE A 246 3.93 -3.71 -18.57
CA ILE A 246 4.53 -2.47 -18.05
C ILE A 246 3.42 -1.46 -17.78
N PRO A 247 2.76 -1.53 -16.61
CA PRO A 247 1.73 -0.57 -16.23
C PRO A 247 2.35 0.83 -16.06
N SER A 248 1.78 1.83 -16.69
CA SER A 248 2.29 3.22 -16.60
C SER A 248 1.95 3.90 -15.28
N ASP A 249 0.98 3.38 -14.55
CA ASP A 249 0.49 3.92 -13.28
C ASP A 249 -0.13 2.84 -12.40
N LEU A 250 -0.54 3.25 -11.20
CA LEU A 250 -1.05 2.33 -10.18
C LEU A 250 -2.44 1.76 -10.53
N GLY A 251 -3.27 2.49 -11.27
CA GLY A 251 -4.58 2.02 -11.72
C GLY A 251 -4.46 0.86 -12.69
N LYS A 252 -3.57 0.99 -13.69
CA LYS A 252 -3.27 -0.09 -14.64
C LYS A 252 -2.62 -1.30 -13.97
N LEU A 253 -1.72 -1.08 -13.00
CA LEU A 253 -1.17 -2.19 -12.21
C LEU A 253 -2.27 -2.90 -11.44
N ALA A 254 -3.17 -2.17 -10.80
CA ALA A 254 -4.29 -2.74 -10.05
C ALA A 254 -5.26 -3.49 -10.97
N ALA A 255 -5.57 -2.97 -12.16
CA ALA A 255 -6.39 -3.66 -13.17
C ALA A 255 -5.73 -4.95 -13.66
N THR A 256 -4.39 -4.93 -13.87
CA THR A 256 -3.64 -6.15 -14.19
C THR A 256 -3.75 -7.18 -13.04
N MET A 257 -3.66 -6.75 -11.79
CA MET A 257 -3.80 -7.63 -10.63
C MET A 257 -5.21 -8.22 -10.50
N ALA A 258 -6.24 -7.43 -10.80
CA ALA A 258 -7.63 -7.87 -10.73
C ALA A 258 -7.93 -9.02 -11.72
N ASN A 259 -7.25 -9.05 -12.85
CA ASN A 259 -7.37 -10.09 -13.88
C ASN A 259 -6.49 -11.33 -13.63
N ALA A 260 -5.63 -11.29 -12.61
CA ALA A 260 -4.78 -12.42 -12.25
C ALA A 260 -5.50 -13.44 -11.37
N ASN A 261 -5.26 -14.72 -11.57
CA ASN A 261 -5.74 -15.79 -10.69
C ASN A 261 -4.98 -15.77 -9.36
N LEU A 262 -3.70 -15.38 -9.42
CA LEU A 262 -2.78 -15.40 -8.31
C LEU A 262 -1.74 -14.30 -8.49
N THR A 263 -1.43 -13.58 -7.41
CA THR A 263 -0.30 -12.65 -7.35
C THR A 263 0.78 -13.22 -6.42
N ILE A 264 2.03 -13.26 -6.90
CA ILE A 264 3.20 -13.56 -6.09
C ILE A 264 4.05 -12.29 -6.05
N CYS A 265 4.31 -11.75 -4.87
CA CYS A 265 5.04 -10.49 -4.73
C CYS A 265 5.89 -10.43 -3.45
N SER A 266 6.76 -9.45 -3.35
CA SER A 266 7.40 -9.09 -2.08
C SER A 266 6.49 -8.19 -1.23
N ASP A 267 6.83 -8.01 0.06
CA ASP A 267 6.21 -7.03 0.95
C ASP A 267 6.45 -5.58 0.45
N SER A 268 5.53 -5.11 -0.39
CA SER A 268 5.58 -3.82 -1.06
C SER A 268 4.17 -3.31 -1.40
N ALA A 269 4.06 -2.13 -2.02
CA ALA A 269 2.77 -1.56 -2.40
C ALA A 269 1.88 -2.48 -3.27
N PRO A 270 2.41 -3.24 -4.25
CA PRO A 270 1.65 -4.25 -4.99
C PRO A 270 0.94 -5.29 -4.12
N MET A 271 1.54 -5.72 -3.01
CA MET A 271 0.89 -6.62 -2.06
C MET A 271 -0.40 -6.01 -1.49
N HIS A 272 -0.35 -4.75 -1.05
CA HIS A 272 -1.52 -4.07 -0.50
C HIS A 272 -2.60 -3.82 -1.55
N LEU A 273 -2.23 -3.59 -2.81
CA LEU A 273 -3.17 -3.51 -3.94
C LEU A 273 -3.87 -4.86 -4.15
N SER A 274 -3.11 -5.95 -4.23
CA SER A 274 -3.63 -7.29 -4.44
C SER A 274 -4.59 -7.71 -3.32
N ILE A 275 -4.27 -7.38 -2.07
CA ILE A 275 -5.13 -7.60 -0.90
C ILE A 275 -6.43 -6.79 -1.02
N ALA A 276 -6.34 -5.50 -1.39
CA ALA A 276 -7.51 -4.64 -1.54
C ALA A 276 -8.43 -5.06 -2.69
N LEU A 277 -7.89 -5.74 -3.70
CA LEU A 277 -8.62 -6.38 -4.79
C LEU A 277 -9.18 -7.76 -4.45
N LYS A 278 -8.79 -8.32 -3.29
CA LYS A 278 -9.13 -9.70 -2.86
C LYS A 278 -8.60 -10.79 -3.82
N THR A 279 -7.54 -10.48 -4.58
CA THR A 279 -6.83 -11.45 -5.42
C THR A 279 -6.02 -12.39 -4.52
N TYR A 280 -5.97 -13.69 -4.86
CA TYR A 280 -5.09 -14.62 -4.14
C TYR A 280 -3.67 -14.12 -4.15
N THR A 281 -3.05 -13.99 -2.97
CA THR A 281 -1.76 -13.32 -2.82
C THR A 281 -0.81 -14.15 -1.98
N PHE A 282 0.36 -14.47 -2.56
CA PHE A 282 1.50 -15.03 -1.83
C PHE A 282 2.57 -13.94 -1.74
N ALA A 283 2.84 -13.48 -0.53
CA ALA A 283 3.75 -12.38 -0.30
C ALA A 283 5.00 -12.83 0.46
N LEU A 284 6.18 -12.47 -0.06
CA LEU A 284 7.48 -12.79 0.51
C LEU A 284 7.91 -11.70 1.51
N PHE A 285 8.18 -12.12 2.73
CA PHE A 285 8.54 -11.23 3.83
C PHE A 285 9.98 -11.45 4.29
N GLY A 286 10.79 -10.41 4.20
CA GLY A 286 12.11 -10.35 4.79
C GLY A 286 12.04 -9.96 6.28
N PRO A 287 12.37 -8.70 6.65
CA PRO A 287 12.41 -8.26 8.05
C PRO A 287 11.04 -8.01 8.68
N THR A 288 10.03 -7.70 7.89
CA THR A 288 8.68 -7.31 8.32
C THR A 288 7.81 -8.52 8.73
N ASP A 289 6.77 -8.29 9.52
CA ASP A 289 5.87 -9.33 10.04
C ASP A 289 4.59 -9.40 9.18
N PRO A 290 4.30 -10.55 8.54
CA PRO A 290 3.07 -10.75 7.77
C PRO A 290 1.80 -10.45 8.58
N ALA A 291 1.74 -10.84 9.84
CA ALA A 291 0.55 -10.64 10.69
C ALA A 291 0.20 -9.16 10.91
N LYS A 292 1.18 -8.25 10.70
CA LYS A 292 0.98 -6.80 10.84
C LYS A 292 0.65 -6.12 9.52
N LEU A 293 0.95 -6.75 8.38
CA LEU A 293 0.82 -6.12 7.06
C LEU A 293 -0.21 -6.80 6.15
N MET A 294 -0.74 -7.94 6.58
CA MET A 294 -1.80 -8.67 5.87
C MET A 294 -2.95 -9.01 6.83
N PRO A 295 -4.20 -8.95 6.39
CA PRO A 295 -5.32 -9.43 7.17
C PRO A 295 -5.32 -10.97 7.18
N LYS A 296 -5.89 -11.57 8.23
CA LYS A 296 -6.09 -13.03 8.28
C LYS A 296 -7.12 -13.44 7.25
N SER A 297 -6.75 -14.30 6.31
CA SER A 297 -7.61 -14.80 5.25
C SER A 297 -6.97 -16.01 4.58
N ASP A 298 -7.76 -16.94 4.08
CA ASP A 298 -7.30 -18.08 3.28
C ASP A 298 -6.80 -17.67 1.88
N ARG A 299 -7.06 -16.41 1.48
CA ARG A 299 -6.61 -15.85 0.19
C ARG A 299 -5.23 -15.20 0.27
N PHE A 300 -4.73 -14.90 1.47
CA PHE A 300 -3.52 -14.12 1.66
C PHE A 300 -2.51 -14.89 2.49
N VAL A 301 -1.44 -15.33 1.86
CA VAL A 301 -0.40 -16.14 2.49
C VAL A 301 0.91 -15.35 2.55
N GLY A 302 1.36 -15.07 3.76
CA GLY A 302 2.66 -14.44 4.01
C GLY A 302 3.75 -15.48 4.26
N ILE A 303 4.75 -15.53 3.39
CA ILE A 303 5.90 -16.43 3.50
C ILE A 303 7.05 -15.66 4.15
N LYS A 304 7.28 -15.95 5.43
CA LYS A 304 8.27 -15.25 6.25
C LYS A 304 9.64 -15.90 6.15
N SER A 305 10.67 -15.08 5.91
CA SER A 305 12.05 -15.52 6.00
C SER A 305 12.41 -15.98 7.40
N PRO A 306 13.15 -17.10 7.55
CA PRO A 306 13.60 -17.59 8.85
C PRO A 306 14.69 -16.70 9.50
N THR A 307 15.40 -15.91 8.70
CA THR A 307 16.51 -15.07 9.18
C THR A 307 16.20 -13.58 9.17
N GLY A 308 15.07 -13.21 8.54
CA GLY A 308 14.71 -11.81 8.27
C GLY A 308 15.27 -11.26 6.95
N LYS A 309 16.12 -12.02 6.22
CA LYS A 309 16.56 -11.66 4.87
C LYS A 309 15.67 -12.37 3.86
N ILE A 310 15.05 -11.62 2.94
CA ILE A 310 14.14 -12.20 1.94
C ILE A 310 14.85 -13.26 1.09
N ALA A 311 16.12 -13.08 0.82
CA ALA A 311 16.94 -14.03 0.06
C ALA A 311 17.05 -15.42 0.71
N ASP A 312 16.79 -15.54 2.00
CA ASP A 312 16.90 -16.83 2.73
C ASP A 312 15.57 -17.62 2.72
N ILE A 313 14.54 -17.11 2.05
CA ILE A 313 13.35 -17.91 1.76
C ILE A 313 13.72 -18.97 0.71
N GLU A 314 13.49 -20.23 1.05
CA GLU A 314 13.74 -21.32 0.10
C GLU A 314 12.62 -21.43 -0.93
N PRO A 315 12.94 -21.64 -2.23
CA PRO A 315 11.93 -21.80 -3.30
C PRO A 315 10.85 -22.84 -2.97
N ARG A 316 11.25 -23.93 -2.30
CA ARG A 316 10.33 -24.98 -1.88
C ARG A 316 9.24 -24.47 -0.92
N ALA A 317 9.57 -23.57 0.00
CA ALA A 317 8.59 -23.01 0.93
C ALA A 317 7.50 -22.20 0.21
N ILE A 318 7.86 -21.54 -0.90
CA ILE A 318 6.91 -20.81 -1.75
C ILE A 318 6.01 -21.80 -2.52
N LEU A 319 6.63 -22.82 -3.10
CA LEU A 319 5.92 -23.83 -3.87
C LEU A 319 4.97 -24.67 -3.00
N ASP A 320 5.43 -25.09 -1.82
CA ASP A 320 4.60 -25.82 -0.85
C ASP A 320 3.38 -24.97 -0.43
N ALA A 321 3.54 -23.65 -0.27
CA ALA A 321 2.44 -22.77 0.06
C ALA A 321 1.45 -22.55 -1.09
N ILE A 322 1.92 -22.55 -2.35
CA ILE A 322 1.07 -22.36 -3.54
C ILE A 322 0.27 -23.63 -3.88
N PHE A 323 0.83 -24.81 -3.63
CA PHE A 323 0.27 -26.09 -4.03
C PHE A 323 -0.28 -26.94 -2.88
N SER A 324 -0.41 -26.34 -1.66
CA SER A 324 -0.97 -27.01 -0.47
C SER A 324 -2.49 -27.16 -0.48
#